data_fa7b2581d27611a2ae710653aec6a0e1
#
_entry.id   fa7b2581d27611a2ae710653aec6a0e1
#
_cell.length_a   1.000
_cell.length_b   1.000
_cell.length_c   1.000
_cell.angle_alpha   90.00
_cell.angle_beta   90.00
_cell.angle_gamma   90.00
#
_symmetry.space_group_name_H-M   'P 1'
#
loop_
_entity.id
_entity.type
_entity.pdbx_description
1 polymer ?
#
loop_
_entity_poly.entity_id
_entity_poly.type
_entity_poly.pdbx_seq_one_letter_code
_entity_poly.pdbx_strand_id
1 'polypeptide(L)'
;MPKAQEAPEAYAPPPLDCLDKPRQTFGKPTDSPRQTGDLLIETLRSFNIEAKLVNISVGPVVTRFELQPAAGVRVNRITSLSNDIALALAAPRVRIEAPIPGKAAVGVEVPNKSAATVLLRDIIDSQEFAAMTSPVSMAMGKDIGGKIVVADLAKMPHMLIAGSTGSGKSVCINDLILSMIFKSAPKDLRLILVDPKQVELSVYAKLPHLLIPVVTDPKKASGALRWAVNEMTLRYKKFSDRGARDLVRYNELQEEEKNRLPRMVVIIDELADLMMVAPDEVEDSICRVAQLGRAAGIHLIVATQRPSADVITGLIKANIPSRAAFVSDEEVERVMNYFNQKSPGEPQFDRQIMEDMTATGGARGGVFGEGKQEDELLGEAVRIVLDSGQASISMIQRKLRVGYARAARLVDMMEEHGYVSGFDGSKPRKVLIKRAQFEALFGDGQGIDAGSDYGPSGGSAPAAPAGKQAAASVSAETPVEEGDAPWDN
;
A
#
# COMPACT_ATOMS: atom_id res chain seq x y z
N MET A 1 -35.14 32.45 6.73
CA MET A 1 -33.86 32.98 6.21
C MET A 1 -32.76 32.11 6.76
N PRO A 2 -31.94 31.41 5.95
CA PRO A 2 -30.81 30.71 6.47
C PRO A 2 -29.80 31.71 7.03
N LYS A 3 -29.29 31.46 8.23
CA LYS A 3 -28.25 32.27 8.86
C LYS A 3 -27.04 32.32 7.90
N ALA A 4 -26.54 33.52 7.64
CA ALA A 4 -25.30 33.73 6.93
C ALA A 4 -24.23 32.88 7.60
N GLN A 5 -23.61 31.97 6.83
CA GLN A 5 -22.44 31.21 7.27
C GLN A 5 -21.35 32.23 7.59
N GLU A 6 -20.96 32.29 8.85
CA GLU A 6 -19.75 32.99 9.27
C GLU A 6 -18.60 32.48 8.40
N ALA A 7 -17.82 33.40 7.84
CA ALA A 7 -16.65 33.05 7.07
C ALA A 7 -15.74 32.14 7.94
N PRO A 8 -15.22 31.03 7.40
CA PRO A 8 -14.40 30.13 8.19
C PRO A 8 -13.25 30.94 8.80
N GLU A 9 -13.09 30.85 10.13
CA GLU A 9 -11.93 31.44 10.81
C GLU A 9 -10.66 31.07 10.04
N ALA A 10 -9.77 32.07 9.87
CA ALA A 10 -8.53 31.86 9.15
C ALA A 10 -7.77 30.69 9.80
N TYR A 11 -7.49 29.65 9.05
CA TYR A 11 -6.72 28.51 9.55
C TYR A 11 -5.39 28.98 10.17
N ALA A 12 -5.17 28.64 11.42
CA ALA A 12 -3.91 28.82 12.10
C ALA A 12 -3.20 27.45 12.25
N PRO A 13 -1.97 27.29 11.75
CA PRO A 13 -1.24 26.04 11.96
C PRO A 13 -1.03 25.79 13.46
N PRO A 14 -0.87 24.52 13.87
CA PRO A 14 -0.54 24.22 15.27
C PRO A 14 0.74 24.93 15.71
N PRO A 15 0.81 25.46 16.95
CA PRO A 15 2.05 26.03 17.45
C PRO A 15 3.09 24.92 17.69
N LEU A 16 4.36 25.24 17.44
CA LEU A 16 5.48 24.31 17.66
C LEU A 16 5.58 23.79 19.11
N ASP A 17 4.98 24.49 20.08
CA ASP A 17 4.96 24.05 21.48
C ASP A 17 4.03 22.85 21.74
N CYS A 18 3.22 22.43 20.75
CA CYS A 18 2.53 21.13 20.78
C CYS A 18 3.50 19.95 20.65
N LEU A 19 4.71 20.19 20.11
CA LEU A 19 5.74 19.18 19.91
C LEU A 19 6.78 19.24 21.02
N ASP A 20 7.34 18.08 21.36
CA ASP A 20 8.39 17.97 22.38
C ASP A 20 9.63 18.77 21.98
N LYS A 21 10.20 19.50 22.94
CA LYS A 21 11.46 20.21 22.75
C LYS A 21 12.62 19.22 22.67
N PRO A 22 13.59 19.45 21.78
CA PRO A 22 14.80 18.66 21.73
C PRO A 22 15.43 18.60 23.13
N ARG A 23 15.47 17.41 23.70
CA ARG A 23 16.26 17.23 24.91
C ARG A 23 17.72 17.30 24.49
N GLN A 24 18.49 18.21 25.06
CA GLN A 24 19.95 18.29 24.86
C GLN A 24 20.67 17.07 25.45
N THR A 25 20.15 15.89 25.22
CA THR A 25 20.78 14.64 25.61
C THR A 25 21.53 14.05 24.40
N PHE A 26 22.43 14.84 23.82
CA PHE A 26 23.66 14.17 23.44
C PHE A 26 24.33 13.84 24.76
N GLY A 27 24.04 12.66 25.31
CA GLY A 27 24.88 12.10 26.36
C GLY A 27 26.30 12.28 25.86
N LYS A 28 27.18 12.90 26.67
CA LYS A 28 28.61 12.95 26.33
C LYS A 28 28.95 11.53 25.92
N PRO A 29 29.44 11.28 24.67
CA PRO A 29 29.82 9.94 24.25
C PRO A 29 30.74 9.40 25.34
N THR A 30 30.34 8.32 26.02
CA THR A 30 31.12 7.73 27.12
C THR A 30 32.50 7.30 26.62
N ASP A 31 32.60 7.05 25.29
CA ASP A 31 33.85 6.85 24.58
C ASP A 31 33.94 7.90 23.45
N SER A 32 35.05 8.57 23.34
CA SER A 32 35.30 9.48 22.21
C SER A 32 35.13 8.70 20.91
N PRO A 33 34.31 9.16 19.93
CA PRO A 33 34.20 8.52 18.61
C PRO A 33 35.57 8.27 17.97
N ARG A 34 36.55 9.11 18.32
CA ARG A 34 37.93 8.95 17.86
C ARG A 34 38.60 7.72 18.44
N GLN A 35 38.40 7.41 19.72
CA GLN A 35 38.94 6.18 20.34
C GLN A 35 38.35 4.92 19.69
N THR A 36 37.06 4.90 19.40
CA THR A 36 36.42 3.81 18.65
C THR A 36 37.00 3.69 17.23
N GLY A 37 37.27 4.83 16.56
CA GLY A 37 37.91 4.84 15.25
C GLY A 37 39.36 4.31 15.30
N ASP A 38 40.13 4.68 16.32
CA ASP A 38 41.52 4.20 16.50
C ASP A 38 41.52 2.68 16.76
N LEU A 39 40.60 2.17 17.62
CA LEU A 39 40.44 0.73 17.87
C LEU A 39 39.99 -0.03 16.62
N LEU A 40 39.15 0.56 15.78
CA LEU A 40 38.74 -0.01 14.49
C LEU A 40 39.96 -0.16 13.54
N ILE A 41 40.80 0.87 13.46
CA ILE A 41 42.04 0.81 12.65
C ILE A 41 43.02 -0.25 13.19
N GLU A 42 43.21 -0.35 14.51
CA GLU A 42 44.04 -1.37 15.14
C GLU A 42 43.49 -2.79 14.88
N THR A 43 42.17 -2.97 14.98
CA THR A 43 41.51 -4.24 14.65
C THR A 43 41.77 -4.64 13.20
N LEU A 44 41.61 -3.74 12.23
CA LEU A 44 41.89 -4.04 10.82
C LEU A 44 43.39 -4.39 10.59
N ARG A 45 44.28 -3.68 11.28
CA ARG A 45 45.72 -3.95 11.21
C ARG A 45 46.07 -5.35 11.74
N SER A 46 45.41 -5.85 12.80
CA SER A 46 45.63 -7.22 13.33
C SER A 46 45.25 -8.31 12.29
N PHE A 47 44.34 -8.00 11.35
CA PHE A 47 44.00 -8.85 10.21
C PHE A 47 44.81 -8.57 8.95
N ASN A 48 45.96 -7.87 9.08
CA ASN A 48 46.82 -7.46 7.96
C ASN A 48 46.07 -6.61 6.90
N ILE A 49 45.22 -5.73 7.35
CA ILE A 49 44.52 -4.75 6.50
C ILE A 49 44.94 -3.34 6.91
N GLU A 50 45.70 -2.69 6.03
CA GLU A 50 46.05 -1.29 6.22
C GLU A 50 44.97 -0.36 5.69
N ALA A 51 44.47 0.51 6.55
CA ALA A 51 43.50 1.55 6.20
C ALA A 51 43.78 2.83 7.00
N LYS A 52 43.30 3.96 6.47
CA LYS A 52 43.36 5.27 7.14
C LYS A 52 41.94 5.74 7.47
N LEU A 53 41.74 6.22 8.68
CA LEU A 53 40.49 6.89 9.06
C LEU A 53 40.47 8.30 8.43
N VAL A 54 39.51 8.53 7.52
CA VAL A 54 39.39 9.78 6.75
C VAL A 54 38.37 10.71 7.40
N ASN A 55 37.27 10.16 7.88
CA ASN A 55 36.17 10.95 8.46
C ASN A 55 35.40 10.13 9.51
N ILE A 56 34.80 10.86 10.46
CA ILE A 56 33.88 10.32 11.46
C ILE A 56 32.59 11.15 11.40
N SER A 57 31.48 10.49 11.07
CA SER A 57 30.14 11.11 11.07
C SER A 57 29.32 10.53 12.21
N VAL A 58 29.00 11.34 13.21
CA VAL A 58 28.20 10.91 14.37
C VAL A 58 26.73 11.20 14.06
N GLY A 59 25.96 10.13 13.89
CA GLY A 59 24.51 10.20 13.71
C GLY A 59 23.74 9.89 15.00
N PRO A 60 22.40 9.95 14.95
CA PRO A 60 21.56 9.73 16.13
C PRO A 60 21.61 8.28 16.65
N VAL A 61 21.73 7.31 15.75
CA VAL A 61 21.68 5.87 16.11
C VAL A 61 23.02 5.18 15.89
N VAL A 62 23.74 5.57 14.86
CA VAL A 62 25.05 4.97 14.48
C VAL A 62 26.09 6.04 14.28
N THR A 63 27.34 5.68 14.48
CA THR A 63 28.51 6.48 14.07
C THR A 63 29.13 5.80 12.86
N ARG A 64 29.30 6.54 11.77
CA ARG A 64 29.98 6.09 10.54
C ARG A 64 31.44 6.51 10.55
N PHE A 65 32.31 5.52 10.42
CA PHE A 65 33.75 5.69 10.23
C PHE A 65 34.07 5.48 8.75
N GLU A 66 34.58 6.52 8.09
CA GLU A 66 34.99 6.44 6.69
C GLU A 66 36.46 6.06 6.62
N LEU A 67 36.75 4.90 6.06
CA LEU A 67 38.08 4.33 5.96
C LEU A 67 38.56 4.31 4.52
N GLN A 68 39.78 4.76 4.29
CA GLN A 68 40.45 4.63 3.02
C GLN A 68 41.43 3.44 3.09
N PRO A 69 41.14 2.32 2.43
CA PRO A 69 42.06 1.17 2.34
C PRO A 69 43.36 1.55 1.62
N ALA A 70 44.46 0.95 2.02
CA ALA A 70 45.74 1.09 1.30
C ALA A 70 45.65 0.47 -0.11
N ALA A 71 46.53 0.90 -1.02
CA ALA A 71 46.58 0.36 -2.38
C ALA A 71 46.81 -1.16 -2.35
N GLY A 72 46.04 -1.89 -3.15
CA GLY A 72 46.08 -3.35 -3.22
C GLY A 72 45.22 -4.11 -2.20
N VAL A 73 44.60 -3.43 -1.26
CA VAL A 73 43.63 -4.04 -0.33
C VAL A 73 42.29 -4.25 -1.05
N ARG A 74 41.87 -5.51 -1.17
CA ARG A 74 40.57 -5.86 -1.75
C ARG A 74 39.45 -5.54 -0.76
N VAL A 75 38.40 -4.82 -1.22
CA VAL A 75 37.24 -4.40 -0.42
C VAL A 75 36.58 -5.58 0.30
N ASN A 76 36.42 -6.72 -0.37
CA ASN A 76 35.82 -7.93 0.22
C ASN A 76 36.55 -8.43 1.46
N ARG A 77 37.84 -8.16 1.64
CA ARG A 77 38.56 -8.50 2.88
C ARG A 77 38.08 -7.71 4.08
N ILE A 78 37.62 -6.47 3.85
CA ILE A 78 37.10 -5.62 4.92
C ILE A 78 35.64 -6.03 5.21
N THR A 79 34.83 -6.25 4.18
CA THR A 79 33.40 -6.59 4.37
C THR A 79 33.21 -7.94 5.06
N SER A 80 34.13 -8.92 4.82
CA SER A 80 34.07 -10.23 5.49
C SER A 80 34.38 -10.19 6.98
N LEU A 81 35.02 -9.12 7.49
CA LEU A 81 35.38 -8.96 8.91
C LEU A 81 34.29 -8.26 9.75
N SER A 82 33.05 -8.11 9.24
CA SER A 82 31.98 -7.41 9.95
C SER A 82 31.72 -7.96 11.36
N ASN A 83 31.78 -9.28 11.53
CA ASN A 83 31.59 -9.94 12.84
C ASN A 83 32.80 -9.78 13.76
N ASP A 84 34.02 -9.87 13.21
CA ASP A 84 35.27 -9.72 13.97
C ASP A 84 35.40 -8.27 14.49
N ILE A 85 35.03 -7.29 13.66
CA ILE A 85 34.99 -5.87 14.02
C ILE A 85 33.91 -5.65 15.09
N ALA A 86 32.73 -6.24 14.95
CA ALA A 86 31.68 -6.13 15.94
C ALA A 86 32.12 -6.68 17.30
N LEU A 87 32.82 -7.81 17.32
CA LEU A 87 33.38 -8.41 18.52
C LEU A 87 34.45 -7.50 19.16
N ALA A 88 35.39 -6.99 18.36
CA ALA A 88 36.46 -6.13 18.86
C ALA A 88 35.95 -4.80 19.45
N LEU A 89 34.89 -4.24 18.86
CA LEU A 89 34.26 -3.00 19.31
C LEU A 89 33.19 -3.24 20.42
N ALA A 90 32.97 -4.48 20.84
CA ALA A 90 31.87 -4.88 21.73
C ALA A 90 30.51 -4.33 21.26
N ALA A 91 30.29 -4.28 19.95
CA ALA A 91 29.06 -3.82 19.33
C ALA A 91 28.15 -5.01 18.99
N PRO A 92 26.83 -4.92 19.12
CA PRO A 92 25.91 -6.01 18.80
C PRO A 92 25.93 -6.40 17.31
N ARG A 93 26.20 -5.43 16.44
CA ARG A 93 26.31 -5.60 14.99
C ARG A 93 27.04 -4.41 14.38
N VAL A 94 27.82 -4.65 13.33
CA VAL A 94 28.47 -3.62 12.50
C VAL A 94 28.00 -3.79 11.06
N ARG A 95 27.66 -2.70 10.38
CA ARG A 95 27.36 -2.70 8.95
C ARG A 95 28.51 -2.07 8.18
N ILE A 96 28.90 -2.69 7.07
CA ILE A 96 29.97 -2.17 6.21
C ILE A 96 29.38 -1.83 4.84
N GLU A 97 29.48 -0.57 4.44
CA GLU A 97 29.11 -0.08 3.13
C GLU A 97 30.36 0.13 2.29
N ALA A 98 30.50 -0.62 1.23
CA ALA A 98 31.72 -0.63 0.45
C ALA A 98 31.48 -0.87 -1.05
N PRO A 99 31.77 0.13 -1.90
CA PRO A 99 32.26 1.48 -1.55
C PRO A 99 31.15 2.41 -1.07
N ILE A 100 31.54 3.51 -0.42
CA ILE A 100 30.60 4.62 -0.16
C ILE A 100 30.28 5.28 -1.52
N PRO A 101 29.01 5.50 -1.89
CA PRO A 101 28.66 6.18 -3.14
C PRO A 101 29.34 7.54 -3.28
N GLY A 102 30.04 7.75 -4.41
CA GLY A 102 30.75 8.97 -4.70
C GLY A 102 32.06 9.20 -3.92
N LYS A 103 32.55 8.22 -3.12
CA LYS A 103 33.81 8.33 -2.37
C LYS A 103 34.69 7.10 -2.56
N ALA A 104 35.99 7.27 -2.66
CA ALA A 104 36.99 6.18 -2.64
C ALA A 104 37.24 5.72 -1.19
N ALA A 105 36.21 5.32 -0.47
CA ALA A 105 36.27 4.96 0.94
C ALA A 105 35.26 3.86 1.26
N VAL A 106 35.52 3.14 2.37
CA VAL A 106 34.64 2.15 2.97
C VAL A 106 34.03 2.76 4.23
N GLY A 107 32.71 2.70 4.38
CA GLY A 107 31.99 3.15 5.57
C GLY A 107 31.75 1.98 6.53
N VAL A 108 32.20 2.12 7.76
CA VAL A 108 31.92 1.18 8.86
C VAL A 108 30.94 1.88 9.82
N GLU A 109 29.72 1.36 9.89
CA GLU A 109 28.66 1.88 10.74
C GLU A 109 28.59 1.08 12.05
N VAL A 110 28.88 1.75 13.13
CA VAL A 110 28.88 1.18 14.49
C VAL A 110 27.73 1.77 15.28
N PRO A 111 26.83 0.96 15.87
CA PRO A 111 25.75 1.45 16.72
C PRO A 111 26.28 2.27 17.89
N ASN A 112 25.64 3.40 18.16
CA ASN A 112 25.95 4.20 19.35
C ASN A 112 25.55 3.44 20.61
N LYS A 113 26.33 3.53 21.68
CA LYS A 113 25.98 2.94 22.98
C LYS A 113 24.67 3.48 23.54
N SER A 114 24.33 4.71 23.20
CA SER A 114 23.08 5.38 23.53
C SER A 114 22.56 6.04 22.25
N ALA A 115 21.45 5.53 21.72
CA ALA A 115 20.79 6.12 20.59
C ALA A 115 20.06 7.40 21.03
N ALA A 116 20.18 8.46 20.24
CA ALA A 116 19.41 9.69 20.42
C ALA A 116 18.09 9.59 19.67
N THR A 117 16.98 9.88 20.34
CA THR A 117 15.67 9.98 19.68
C THR A 117 15.64 11.20 18.76
N VAL A 118 15.21 11.00 17.52
CA VAL A 118 14.95 12.09 16.57
C VAL A 118 13.52 12.55 16.80
N LEU A 119 13.32 13.82 17.13
CA LEU A 119 12.00 14.39 17.37
C LEU A 119 11.49 15.08 16.10
N LEU A 120 10.17 15.02 15.86
CA LEU A 120 9.53 15.71 14.74
C LEU A 120 9.82 17.22 14.76
N ARG A 121 9.84 17.83 15.96
CA ARG A 121 10.18 19.24 16.15
C ARG A 121 11.55 19.60 15.59
N ASP A 122 12.56 18.73 15.74
CA ASP A 122 13.91 18.97 15.20
C ASP A 122 13.89 19.22 13.69
N ILE A 123 12.96 18.55 13.00
CA ILE A 123 12.85 18.62 11.54
C ILE A 123 11.94 19.78 11.12
N ILE A 124 10.76 19.93 11.73
CA ILE A 124 9.80 20.98 11.38
C ILE A 124 10.36 22.38 11.68
N ASP A 125 11.11 22.52 12.77
CA ASP A 125 11.75 23.80 13.19
C ASP A 125 13.08 24.08 12.46
N SER A 126 13.41 23.31 11.42
CA SER A 126 14.66 23.46 10.67
C SER A 126 14.54 24.43 9.48
N GLN A 127 15.69 24.95 9.05
CA GLN A 127 15.76 25.76 7.84
C GLN A 127 15.42 24.96 6.58
N GLU A 128 15.81 23.69 6.54
CA GLU A 128 15.53 22.78 5.45
C GLU A 128 14.02 22.58 5.25
N PHE A 129 13.25 22.38 6.33
CA PHE A 129 11.79 22.25 6.24
C PHE A 129 11.13 23.61 5.95
N ALA A 130 11.60 24.68 6.54
CA ALA A 130 11.10 26.05 6.29
C ALA A 130 11.25 26.45 4.81
N ALA A 131 12.36 26.09 4.18
CA ALA A 131 12.64 26.35 2.77
C ALA A 131 11.75 25.60 1.79
N MET A 132 11.05 24.53 2.23
CA MET A 132 10.11 23.81 1.39
C MET A 132 8.85 24.65 1.14
N THR A 133 8.46 24.79 -0.12
CA THR A 133 7.29 25.57 -0.55
C THR A 133 6.05 24.71 -0.87
N SER A 134 6.23 23.41 -1.01
CA SER A 134 5.15 22.49 -1.38
C SER A 134 4.17 22.29 -0.23
N PRO A 135 2.84 22.30 -0.48
CA PRO A 135 1.83 21.97 0.52
C PRO A 135 1.92 20.54 1.06
N VAL A 136 2.59 19.64 0.35
CA VAL A 136 2.79 18.23 0.71
C VAL A 136 4.24 17.93 1.07
N SER A 137 4.89 18.89 1.74
CA SER A 137 6.24 18.72 2.31
C SER A 137 6.21 17.79 3.51
N MET A 138 7.21 16.93 3.60
CA MET A 138 7.30 15.87 4.61
C MET A 138 8.63 15.95 5.36
N ALA A 139 8.56 15.91 6.68
CA ALA A 139 9.71 15.74 7.57
C ALA A 139 10.07 14.25 7.61
N MET A 140 11.19 13.86 7.01
CA MET A 140 11.59 12.45 6.90
C MET A 140 12.43 11.96 8.07
N GLY A 141 13.14 12.87 8.77
CA GLY A 141 14.01 12.53 9.87
C GLY A 141 15.44 13.03 9.68
N LYS A 142 16.42 12.30 10.18
CA LYS A 142 17.86 12.56 10.03
C LYS A 142 18.53 11.38 9.34
N ASP A 143 19.49 11.66 8.46
CA ASP A 143 20.31 10.62 7.86
C ASP A 143 21.31 10.03 8.89
N ILE A 144 22.07 9.02 8.46
CA ILE A 144 23.09 8.38 9.31
C ILE A 144 24.21 9.32 9.76
N GLY A 145 24.39 10.47 9.11
CA GLY A 145 25.31 11.55 9.49
C GLY A 145 24.69 12.60 10.41
N GLY A 146 23.38 12.46 10.75
CA GLY A 146 22.63 13.43 11.57
C GLY A 146 22.10 14.63 10.80
N LYS A 147 22.25 14.67 9.47
CA LYS A 147 21.72 15.75 8.63
C LYS A 147 20.20 15.58 8.47
N ILE A 148 19.48 16.70 8.55
CA ILE A 148 18.03 16.76 8.36
C ILE A 148 17.66 16.37 6.93
N VAL A 149 16.66 15.48 6.81
CA VAL A 149 16.11 15.02 5.54
C VAL A 149 14.65 15.42 5.46
N VAL A 150 14.30 16.17 4.43
CA VAL A 150 12.94 16.58 4.09
C VAL A 150 12.62 16.10 2.67
N ALA A 151 11.35 15.84 2.40
CA ALA A 151 10.89 15.39 1.10
C ALA A 151 9.64 16.13 0.65
N ASP A 152 9.35 16.06 -0.64
CA ASP A 152 8.17 16.66 -1.26
C ASP A 152 7.37 15.55 -1.97
N LEU A 153 6.18 15.25 -1.46
CA LEU A 153 5.32 14.24 -2.05
C LEU A 153 4.89 14.61 -3.49
N ALA A 154 4.88 15.89 -3.86
CA ALA A 154 4.62 16.29 -5.23
C ALA A 154 5.74 15.87 -6.21
N LYS A 155 6.98 15.76 -5.72
CA LYS A 155 8.14 15.25 -6.50
C LYS A 155 8.21 13.73 -6.48
N MET A 156 7.79 13.12 -5.38
CA MET A 156 7.70 11.67 -5.14
C MET A 156 6.23 11.27 -5.12
N PRO A 157 5.51 11.28 -6.23
CA PRO A 157 4.05 11.45 -6.28
C PRO A 157 3.27 10.49 -5.38
N HIS A 158 3.82 9.32 -5.09
CA HIS A 158 3.19 8.30 -4.25
C HIS A 158 4.26 7.62 -3.40
N MET A 159 3.83 7.10 -2.24
CA MET A 159 4.72 6.44 -1.29
C MET A 159 4.12 5.11 -0.81
N LEU A 160 4.95 4.09 -0.71
CA LEU A 160 4.63 2.81 -0.10
C LEU A 160 5.40 2.67 1.23
N ILE A 161 4.68 2.31 2.28
CA ILE A 161 5.26 2.08 3.61
C ILE A 161 4.98 0.63 4.01
N ALA A 162 6.01 -0.15 4.24
CA ALA A 162 5.89 -1.54 4.67
C ALA A 162 6.67 -1.78 5.95
N GLY A 163 6.06 -2.48 6.92
CA GLY A 163 6.73 -2.80 8.17
C GLY A 163 5.86 -3.62 9.11
N SER A 164 6.48 -4.56 9.82
CA SER A 164 5.81 -5.36 10.85
C SER A 164 5.35 -4.49 12.03
N THR A 165 4.48 -5.05 12.86
CA THR A 165 4.05 -4.40 14.11
C THR A 165 5.28 -4.00 14.96
N GLY A 166 5.29 -2.78 15.47
CA GLY A 166 6.42 -2.25 16.24
C GLY A 166 7.63 -1.80 15.43
N SER A 167 7.60 -1.90 14.08
CA SER A 167 8.68 -1.40 13.23
C SER A 167 8.69 0.13 13.09
N GLY A 168 7.61 0.82 13.51
CA GLY A 168 7.42 2.26 13.44
C GLY A 168 6.61 2.75 12.22
N LYS A 169 5.89 1.86 11.54
CA LYS A 169 5.01 2.20 10.42
C LYS A 169 4.00 3.30 10.77
N SER A 170 3.29 3.13 11.87
CA SER A 170 2.28 4.08 12.34
C SER A 170 2.90 5.42 12.74
N VAL A 171 4.07 5.37 13.39
CA VAL A 171 4.85 6.56 13.72
C VAL A 171 5.23 7.34 12.45
N CYS A 172 5.69 6.64 11.41
CA CYS A 172 6.00 7.26 10.11
C CYS A 172 4.77 7.92 9.46
N ILE A 173 3.62 7.24 9.46
CA ILE A 173 2.38 7.80 8.90
C ILE A 173 1.99 9.08 9.66
N ASN A 174 2.06 9.05 10.99
CA ASN A 174 1.79 10.20 11.83
C ASN A 174 2.74 11.36 11.53
N ASP A 175 4.04 11.09 11.38
CA ASP A 175 5.04 12.09 10.98
C ASP A 175 4.67 12.77 9.66
N LEU A 176 4.29 12.00 8.65
CA LEU A 176 3.90 12.53 7.34
C LEU A 176 2.64 13.41 7.44
N ILE A 177 1.61 12.95 8.17
CA ILE A 177 0.37 13.71 8.37
C ILE A 177 0.68 15.02 9.09
N LEU A 178 1.38 14.96 10.23
CA LEU A 178 1.72 16.14 11.02
C LEU A 178 2.57 17.13 10.23
N SER A 179 3.57 16.66 9.47
CA SER A 179 4.39 17.50 8.60
C SER A 179 3.53 18.34 7.64
N MET A 180 2.56 17.69 7.00
CA MET A 180 1.66 18.36 6.06
C MET A 180 0.72 19.36 6.76
N ILE A 181 0.21 19.03 7.95
CA ILE A 181 -0.67 19.91 8.74
C ILE A 181 0.08 21.16 9.23
N PHE A 182 1.32 21.01 9.69
CA PHE A 182 2.15 22.14 10.08
C PHE A 182 2.51 23.05 8.90
N LYS A 183 2.52 22.49 7.68
CA LYS A 183 2.91 23.22 6.46
C LYS A 183 1.75 23.91 5.76
N SER A 184 0.55 23.34 5.77
CA SER A 184 -0.51 23.71 4.81
C SER A 184 -1.88 23.86 5.45
N ALA A 185 -2.65 24.82 4.96
CA ALA A 185 -4.05 25.03 5.33
C ALA A 185 -4.98 24.07 4.56
N PRO A 186 -6.21 23.84 5.04
CA PRO A 186 -7.22 23.00 4.38
C PRO A 186 -7.60 23.45 2.94
N LYS A 187 -7.38 24.73 2.62
CA LYS A 187 -7.58 25.27 1.26
C LYS A 187 -6.51 24.82 0.27
N ASP A 188 -5.31 24.45 0.75
CA ASP A 188 -4.17 24.06 -0.07
C ASP A 188 -3.96 22.55 -0.07
N LEU A 189 -4.45 21.85 1.00
CA LEU A 189 -4.30 20.42 1.20
C LEU A 189 -5.58 19.80 1.74
N ARG A 190 -6.04 18.72 1.13
CA ARG A 190 -7.15 17.89 1.64
C ARG A 190 -6.69 16.45 1.79
N LEU A 191 -7.23 15.78 2.81
CA LEU A 191 -6.86 14.42 3.19
C LEU A 191 -8.07 13.48 3.11
N ILE A 192 -7.82 12.25 2.65
CA ILE A 192 -8.69 11.09 2.83
C ILE A 192 -7.87 10.07 3.61
N LEU A 193 -8.35 9.69 4.79
CA LEU A 193 -7.70 8.73 5.67
C LEU A 193 -8.50 7.43 5.70
N VAL A 194 -7.81 6.31 5.51
CA VAL A 194 -8.40 4.96 5.49
C VAL A 194 -7.72 4.13 6.59
N ASP A 195 -8.48 3.74 7.60
CA ASP A 195 -8.04 2.98 8.77
C ASP A 195 -9.01 1.82 9.06
N PRO A 196 -8.87 0.68 8.37
CA PRO A 196 -9.77 -0.47 8.55
C PRO A 196 -9.74 -1.03 9.97
N LYS A 197 -8.64 -0.84 10.69
CA LYS A 197 -8.44 -1.36 12.06
C LYS A 197 -8.98 -0.44 13.16
N GLN A 198 -9.29 0.81 12.82
CA GLN A 198 -9.78 1.85 13.76
C GLN A 198 -8.81 2.12 14.93
N VAL A 199 -7.51 2.01 14.71
CA VAL A 199 -6.49 2.13 15.76
C VAL A 199 -5.63 3.37 15.55
N GLU A 200 -5.07 3.55 14.36
CA GLU A 200 -3.95 4.47 14.14
C GLU A 200 -4.41 5.88 13.72
N LEU A 201 -5.45 5.99 12.88
CA LEU A 201 -5.84 7.26 12.29
C LEU A 201 -7.13 7.86 12.91
N SER A 202 -7.76 7.18 13.85
CA SER A 202 -8.98 7.63 14.53
C SER A 202 -8.78 8.95 15.29
N VAL A 203 -7.57 9.24 15.76
CA VAL A 203 -7.20 10.50 16.44
C VAL A 203 -7.42 11.72 15.55
N TYR A 204 -7.35 11.56 14.23
CA TYR A 204 -7.52 12.62 13.24
C TYR A 204 -8.99 12.91 12.87
N ALA A 205 -9.99 12.25 13.48
CA ALA A 205 -11.39 12.36 13.10
C ALA A 205 -11.94 13.80 13.03
N LYS A 206 -11.36 14.75 13.79
CA LYS A 206 -11.75 16.17 13.81
C LYS A 206 -10.79 17.09 13.03
N LEU A 207 -9.89 16.52 12.23
CA LEU A 207 -8.93 17.31 11.48
C LEU A 207 -9.63 18.11 10.36
N PRO A 208 -9.47 19.44 10.28
CA PRO A 208 -10.16 20.27 9.28
C PRO A 208 -9.72 20.01 7.83
N HIS A 209 -8.60 19.31 7.63
CA HIS A 209 -8.11 18.89 6.32
C HIS A 209 -8.88 17.70 5.72
N LEU A 210 -9.68 16.99 6.51
CA LEU A 210 -10.42 15.83 6.01
C LEU A 210 -11.49 16.24 4.99
N LEU A 211 -11.56 15.51 3.88
CA LEU A 211 -12.65 15.60 2.90
C LEU A 211 -13.87 14.82 3.37
N ILE A 212 -13.67 13.69 4.00
CA ILE A 212 -14.67 12.76 4.51
C ILE A 212 -14.19 12.25 5.88
N PRO A 213 -15.10 11.71 6.72
CA PRO A 213 -14.69 11.03 7.94
C PRO A 213 -13.65 9.94 7.67
N VAL A 214 -12.82 9.62 8.66
CA VAL A 214 -11.89 8.50 8.54
C VAL A 214 -12.63 7.24 8.12
N VAL A 215 -12.21 6.64 7.02
CA VAL A 215 -12.89 5.49 6.41
C VAL A 215 -12.42 4.22 7.11
N THR A 216 -13.32 3.54 7.79
CA THR A 216 -13.04 2.32 8.56
C THR A 216 -13.54 1.04 7.89
N ASP A 217 -14.46 1.15 6.95
CA ASP A 217 -15.02 0.02 6.20
C ASP A 217 -14.24 -0.19 4.91
N PRO A 218 -13.67 -1.40 4.66
CA PRO A 218 -12.91 -1.68 3.44
C PRO A 218 -13.70 -1.48 2.14
N LYS A 219 -15.02 -1.73 2.12
CA LYS A 219 -15.87 -1.50 0.94
C LYS A 219 -16.01 0.00 0.65
N LYS A 220 -16.22 0.81 1.72
CA LYS A 220 -16.25 2.27 1.57
C LYS A 220 -14.89 2.81 1.14
N ALA A 221 -13.80 2.18 1.57
CA ALA A 221 -12.45 2.53 1.14
C ALA A 221 -12.23 2.34 -0.37
N SER A 222 -12.71 1.21 -0.95
CA SER A 222 -12.74 1.02 -2.41
C SER A 222 -13.55 2.14 -3.11
N GLY A 223 -14.72 2.52 -2.55
CA GLY A 223 -15.52 3.64 -3.03
C GLY A 223 -14.79 4.98 -2.99
N ALA A 224 -14.05 5.27 -1.90
CA ALA A 224 -13.24 6.49 -1.77
C ALA A 224 -12.08 6.54 -2.77
N LEU A 225 -11.42 5.42 -3.02
CA LEU A 225 -10.37 5.32 -4.05
C LEU A 225 -10.94 5.57 -5.46
N ARG A 226 -12.09 4.98 -5.78
CA ARG A 226 -12.78 5.20 -7.05
C ARG A 226 -13.22 6.66 -7.21
N TRP A 227 -13.70 7.27 -6.14
CA TRP A 227 -14.00 8.70 -6.14
C TRP A 227 -12.74 9.54 -6.44
N ALA A 228 -11.59 9.22 -5.86
CA ALA A 228 -10.33 9.90 -6.15
C ALA A 228 -9.93 9.78 -7.65
N VAL A 229 -10.17 8.62 -8.28
CA VAL A 229 -9.99 8.43 -9.73
C VAL A 229 -10.94 9.32 -10.54
N ASN A 230 -12.20 9.42 -10.14
CA ASN A 230 -13.20 10.28 -10.80
C ASN A 230 -12.82 11.76 -10.66
N GLU A 231 -12.44 12.20 -9.45
CA GLU A 231 -11.96 13.58 -9.21
C GLU A 231 -10.74 13.89 -10.07
N MET A 232 -9.80 12.95 -10.18
CA MET A 232 -8.65 13.08 -11.07
C MET A 232 -9.08 13.34 -12.52
N THR A 233 -10.05 12.59 -13.02
CA THR A 233 -10.58 12.74 -14.39
C THR A 233 -11.28 14.09 -14.58
N LEU A 234 -12.05 14.54 -13.57
CA LEU A 234 -12.69 15.85 -13.59
C LEU A 234 -11.65 16.98 -13.57
N ARG A 235 -10.56 16.85 -12.81
CA ARG A 235 -9.47 17.83 -12.82
C ARG A 235 -8.80 17.92 -14.17
N TYR A 236 -8.54 16.81 -14.84
CA TYR A 236 -7.99 16.80 -16.21
C TYR A 236 -8.90 17.52 -17.21
N LYS A 237 -10.24 17.35 -17.08
CA LYS A 237 -11.20 18.08 -17.90
C LYS A 237 -11.08 19.59 -17.63
N LYS A 238 -11.09 20.02 -16.35
CA LYS A 238 -10.91 21.44 -15.97
C LYS A 238 -9.59 22.01 -16.49
N PHE A 239 -8.51 21.22 -16.46
CA PHE A 239 -7.20 21.62 -16.98
C PHE A 239 -7.26 21.82 -18.50
N SER A 240 -7.85 20.88 -19.22
CA SER A 240 -8.06 20.97 -20.68
C SER A 240 -8.86 22.21 -21.06
N ASP A 241 -9.97 22.48 -20.36
CA ASP A 241 -10.85 23.62 -20.62
C ASP A 241 -10.13 24.99 -20.42
N ARG A 242 -9.06 25.02 -19.59
CA ARG A 242 -8.27 26.22 -19.28
C ARG A 242 -6.89 26.22 -19.94
N GLY A 243 -6.54 25.21 -20.75
CA GLY A 243 -5.22 25.10 -21.37
C GLY A 243 -4.10 24.90 -20.35
N ALA A 244 -4.40 24.34 -19.18
CA ALA A 244 -3.42 23.99 -18.17
C ALA A 244 -2.97 22.52 -18.34
N ARG A 245 -1.71 22.23 -18.06
CA ARG A 245 -1.16 20.86 -18.12
C ARG A 245 -1.17 20.14 -16.79
N ASP A 246 -1.24 20.88 -15.68
CA ASP A 246 -1.18 20.37 -14.32
C ASP A 246 -1.89 21.31 -13.33
N LEU A 247 -2.03 20.84 -12.08
CA LEU A 247 -2.66 21.59 -10.98
C LEU A 247 -2.00 22.94 -10.72
N VAL A 248 -0.67 23.01 -10.79
CA VAL A 248 0.07 24.25 -10.50
C VAL A 248 -0.31 25.31 -11.52
N ARG A 249 -0.21 24.96 -12.80
CA ARG A 249 -0.57 25.87 -13.89
C ARG A 249 -2.06 26.23 -13.87
N TYR A 250 -2.93 25.28 -13.55
CA TYR A 250 -4.36 25.54 -13.40
C TYR A 250 -4.61 26.58 -12.31
N ASN A 251 -4.00 26.43 -11.13
CA ASN A 251 -4.16 27.34 -10.00
C ASN A 251 -3.55 28.74 -10.26
N GLU A 252 -2.46 28.83 -11.02
CA GLU A 252 -1.89 30.11 -11.45
C GLU A 252 -2.84 30.90 -12.36
N LEU A 253 -3.65 30.22 -13.16
CA LEU A 253 -4.63 30.83 -14.06
C LEU A 253 -5.93 31.25 -13.36
N GLN A 254 -6.10 30.94 -12.05
CA GLN A 254 -7.29 31.35 -11.30
C GLN A 254 -7.08 32.76 -10.71
N GLU A 255 -7.94 33.69 -11.08
CA GLU A 255 -7.96 35.05 -10.53
C GLU A 255 -8.42 35.06 -9.07
N GLU A 256 -9.39 34.21 -8.74
CA GLU A 256 -9.96 34.11 -7.40
C GLU A 256 -9.43 32.87 -6.67
N GLU A 257 -9.01 33.03 -5.42
CA GLU A 257 -8.49 31.96 -4.59
C GLU A 257 -9.50 30.80 -4.40
N LYS A 258 -10.80 31.10 -4.30
CA LYS A 258 -11.86 30.10 -4.15
C LYS A 258 -11.96 29.11 -5.32
N ASN A 259 -11.43 29.50 -6.50
CA ASN A 259 -11.45 28.65 -7.71
C ASN A 259 -10.20 27.75 -7.81
N ARG A 260 -9.23 27.93 -6.92
CA ARG A 260 -8.05 27.10 -6.84
C ARG A 260 -8.41 25.73 -6.30
N LEU A 261 -7.74 24.70 -6.81
CA LEU A 261 -7.92 23.32 -6.37
C LEU A 261 -6.81 22.95 -5.37
N PRO A 262 -7.15 22.34 -4.23
CA PRO A 262 -6.16 21.84 -3.27
C PRO A 262 -5.44 20.62 -3.82
N ARG A 263 -4.25 20.36 -3.31
CA ARG A 263 -3.66 19.03 -3.39
C ARG A 263 -4.46 18.07 -2.53
N MET A 264 -4.48 16.82 -2.93
CA MET A 264 -5.19 15.77 -2.22
C MET A 264 -4.24 14.63 -1.90
N VAL A 265 -4.28 14.13 -0.67
CA VAL A 265 -3.51 12.97 -0.25
C VAL A 265 -4.44 11.91 0.31
N VAL A 266 -4.42 10.73 -0.28
CA VAL A 266 -5.12 9.54 0.24
C VAL A 266 -4.11 8.70 1.00
N ILE A 267 -4.38 8.43 2.27
CA ILE A 267 -3.51 7.67 3.15
C ILE A 267 -4.23 6.39 3.58
N ILE A 268 -3.61 5.25 3.30
CA ILE A 268 -4.14 3.92 3.65
C ILE A 268 -3.19 3.32 4.68
N ASP A 269 -3.68 3.07 5.90
CA ASP A 269 -2.88 2.49 6.98
C ASP A 269 -2.58 0.99 6.75
N GLU A 270 -3.58 0.23 6.27
CA GLU A 270 -3.39 -1.19 6.03
C GLU A 270 -4.02 -1.62 4.69
N LEU A 271 -3.18 -1.72 3.66
CA LEU A 271 -3.62 -2.14 2.33
C LEU A 271 -4.12 -3.60 2.32
N ALA A 272 -3.52 -4.48 3.13
CA ALA A 272 -3.88 -5.89 3.15
C ALA A 272 -5.37 -6.11 3.44
N ASP A 273 -5.94 -5.33 4.35
CA ASP A 273 -7.36 -5.47 4.72
C ASP A 273 -8.29 -5.04 3.57
N LEU A 274 -7.88 -4.12 2.72
CA LEU A 274 -8.61 -3.73 1.52
C LEU A 274 -8.49 -4.80 0.43
N MET A 275 -7.29 -5.32 0.21
CA MET A 275 -7.01 -6.36 -0.79
C MET A 275 -7.70 -7.68 -0.50
N MET A 276 -8.01 -7.98 0.78
CA MET A 276 -8.80 -9.15 1.16
C MET A 276 -10.29 -9.02 0.78
N VAL A 277 -10.83 -7.80 0.64
CA VAL A 277 -12.26 -7.56 0.42
C VAL A 277 -12.57 -7.24 -1.04
N ALA A 278 -11.76 -6.41 -1.68
CA ALA A 278 -11.99 -5.92 -3.03
C ALA A 278 -10.66 -5.75 -3.81
N PRO A 279 -9.88 -6.81 -4.04
CA PRO A 279 -8.53 -6.73 -4.60
C PRO A 279 -8.50 -6.01 -5.95
N ASP A 280 -9.33 -6.43 -6.90
CA ASP A 280 -9.31 -5.92 -8.26
C ASP A 280 -9.65 -4.41 -8.34
N GLU A 281 -10.66 -3.97 -7.57
CA GLU A 281 -11.09 -2.56 -7.55
C GLU A 281 -10.06 -1.66 -6.87
N VAL A 282 -9.46 -2.14 -5.79
CA VAL A 282 -8.44 -1.41 -5.02
C VAL A 282 -7.17 -1.31 -5.83
N GLU A 283 -6.70 -2.41 -6.43
CA GLU A 283 -5.51 -2.42 -7.27
C GLU A 283 -5.66 -1.50 -8.49
N ASP A 284 -6.78 -1.61 -9.25
CA ASP A 284 -7.05 -0.76 -10.42
C ASP A 284 -7.06 0.73 -10.03
N SER A 285 -7.76 1.09 -8.95
CA SER A 285 -7.83 2.47 -8.48
C SER A 285 -6.47 3.02 -8.04
N ILE A 286 -5.71 2.25 -7.27
CA ILE A 286 -4.34 2.62 -6.84
C ILE A 286 -3.45 2.81 -8.07
N CYS A 287 -3.46 1.88 -9.02
CA CYS A 287 -2.64 1.95 -10.22
C CYS A 287 -3.01 3.16 -11.08
N ARG A 288 -4.29 3.46 -11.29
CA ARG A 288 -4.74 4.64 -12.05
C ARG A 288 -4.30 5.95 -11.40
N VAL A 289 -4.49 6.08 -10.09
CA VAL A 289 -4.02 7.28 -9.38
C VAL A 289 -2.49 7.35 -9.41
N ALA A 290 -1.79 6.24 -9.24
CA ALA A 290 -0.33 6.21 -9.26
C ALA A 290 0.26 6.61 -10.61
N GLN A 291 -0.40 6.27 -11.72
CA GLN A 291 0.04 6.63 -13.06
C GLN A 291 -0.25 8.10 -13.43
N LEU A 292 -1.40 8.63 -13.02
CA LEU A 292 -1.91 9.90 -13.52
C LEU A 292 -2.08 10.97 -12.43
N GLY A 293 -2.11 10.62 -11.16
CA GLY A 293 -2.42 11.53 -10.03
C GLY A 293 -1.46 12.71 -9.89
N ARG A 294 -0.19 12.56 -10.27
CA ARG A 294 0.85 13.59 -10.10
C ARG A 294 0.45 14.95 -10.66
N ALA A 295 0.05 15.00 -11.93
CA ALA A 295 -0.34 16.25 -12.59
C ALA A 295 -1.67 16.79 -12.04
N ALA A 296 -2.60 15.92 -11.64
CA ALA A 296 -3.85 16.28 -11.01
C ALA A 296 -3.70 16.78 -9.55
N GLY A 297 -2.51 16.62 -8.95
CA GLY A 297 -2.24 16.94 -7.55
C GLY A 297 -2.91 15.99 -6.56
N ILE A 298 -3.10 14.71 -6.97
CA ILE A 298 -3.65 13.64 -6.14
C ILE A 298 -2.54 12.64 -5.86
N HIS A 299 -2.29 12.37 -4.58
CA HIS A 299 -1.17 11.59 -4.11
C HIS A 299 -1.64 10.43 -3.22
N LEU A 300 -0.89 9.33 -3.21
CA LEU A 300 -1.15 8.16 -2.38
C LEU A 300 0.00 7.94 -1.39
N ILE A 301 -0.35 7.66 -0.14
CA ILE A 301 0.53 7.05 0.85
C ILE A 301 -0.12 5.73 1.24
N VAL A 302 0.48 4.62 0.83
CA VAL A 302 -0.07 3.28 1.02
C VAL A 302 0.79 2.52 1.98
N ALA A 303 0.22 2.07 3.09
CA ALA A 303 0.96 1.33 4.09
C ALA A 303 0.39 -0.08 4.30
N THR A 304 1.24 -1.00 4.74
CA THR A 304 0.83 -2.37 5.12
C THR A 304 1.81 -3.00 6.11
N GLN A 305 1.27 -3.81 7.00
CA GLN A 305 2.04 -4.69 7.89
C GLN A 305 2.33 -6.06 7.25
N ARG A 306 1.69 -6.36 6.09
CA ARG A 306 1.83 -7.64 5.36
C ARG A 306 2.42 -7.40 3.96
N PRO A 307 3.75 -7.28 3.84
CA PRO A 307 4.40 -7.01 2.55
C PRO A 307 4.52 -8.27 1.68
N SER A 308 3.44 -9.03 1.53
CA SER A 308 3.37 -10.21 0.66
C SER A 308 3.05 -9.80 -0.79
N ALA A 309 3.27 -10.72 -1.75
CA ALA A 309 3.11 -10.43 -3.17
C ALA A 309 1.65 -10.27 -3.61
N ASP A 310 0.73 -10.85 -2.87
CA ASP A 310 -0.72 -10.74 -3.02
C ASP A 310 -1.28 -9.39 -2.51
N VAL A 311 -0.59 -8.75 -1.56
CA VAL A 311 -0.93 -7.42 -1.04
C VAL A 311 -0.22 -6.33 -1.83
N ILE A 312 1.10 -6.42 -1.96
CA ILE A 312 1.90 -5.48 -2.74
C ILE A 312 2.24 -6.15 -4.08
N THR A 313 1.31 -6.05 -5.02
CA THR A 313 1.42 -6.69 -6.33
C THR A 313 2.53 -6.10 -7.19
N GLY A 314 2.85 -6.79 -8.29
CA GLY A 314 3.81 -6.27 -9.27
C GLY A 314 3.39 -4.94 -9.87
N LEU A 315 2.08 -4.74 -10.11
CA LEU A 315 1.52 -3.51 -10.67
C LEU A 315 1.65 -2.33 -9.68
N ILE A 316 1.31 -2.53 -8.41
CA ILE A 316 1.49 -1.51 -7.37
C ILE A 316 2.96 -1.12 -7.23
N LYS A 317 3.87 -2.11 -7.18
CA LYS A 317 5.33 -1.87 -7.08
C LYS A 317 5.89 -1.08 -8.26
N ALA A 318 5.43 -1.35 -9.47
CA ALA A 318 5.89 -0.67 -10.68
C ALA A 318 5.49 0.82 -10.70
N ASN A 319 4.35 1.17 -10.08
CA ASN A 319 3.80 2.51 -10.11
C ASN A 319 4.11 3.37 -8.87
N ILE A 320 4.58 2.75 -7.74
CA ILE A 320 4.91 3.47 -6.50
C ILE A 320 6.37 3.22 -6.08
N PRO A 321 7.31 4.14 -6.39
CA PRO A 321 8.74 3.88 -6.24
C PRO A 321 9.37 4.27 -4.87
N SER A 322 8.69 5.00 -3.98
CA SER A 322 9.32 5.65 -2.80
C SER A 322 8.95 5.07 -1.42
N ARG A 323 9.87 5.11 -0.38
CA ARG A 323 9.73 4.41 0.94
C ARG A 323 10.47 5.08 2.13
N ALA A 324 9.96 5.06 3.43
CA ALA A 324 10.36 5.92 4.58
C ALA A 324 10.13 5.51 6.07
N ALA A 325 10.45 6.37 7.11
CA ALA A 325 10.58 6.13 8.58
C ALA A 325 10.27 7.29 9.58
N PHE A 326 10.17 7.47 10.78
CA PHE A 326 9.57 7.22 12.12
C PHE A 326 9.49 8.39 13.17
N VAL A 327 8.41 8.51 14.10
CA VAL A 327 8.15 9.51 15.18
C VAL A 327 7.20 8.97 16.30
N SER A 328 6.97 9.71 17.43
CA SER A 328 6.24 9.31 18.64
C SER A 328 4.74 9.66 18.66
N ASP A 329 3.88 8.78 19.21
CA ASP A 329 2.41 8.91 19.22
C ASP A 329 1.89 10.06 20.13
N GLU A 330 2.60 10.40 21.21
CA GLU A 330 2.20 11.46 22.16
C GLU A 330 2.15 12.86 21.51
N GLU A 331 2.97 13.11 20.50
CA GLU A 331 2.98 14.38 19.77
C GLU A 331 1.73 14.55 18.90
N VAL A 332 1.21 13.43 18.35
CA VAL A 332 -0.03 13.41 17.56
C VAL A 332 -1.21 13.88 18.40
N GLU A 333 -1.35 13.35 19.62
CA GLU A 333 -2.43 13.74 20.52
C GLU A 333 -2.41 15.23 20.86
N ARG A 334 -1.24 15.82 21.11
CA ARG A 334 -1.13 17.25 21.43
C ARG A 334 -1.58 18.12 20.26
N VAL A 335 -1.20 17.76 19.03
CA VAL A 335 -1.62 18.47 17.82
C VAL A 335 -3.12 18.32 17.59
N MET A 336 -3.68 17.13 17.78
CA MET A 336 -5.12 16.92 17.61
C MET A 336 -5.95 17.63 18.69
N ASN A 337 -5.45 17.70 19.93
CA ASN A 337 -6.09 18.47 21.00
C ASN A 337 -6.12 19.97 20.68
N TYR A 338 -5.12 20.50 20.03
CA TYR A 338 -5.13 21.89 19.53
C TYR A 338 -6.30 22.13 18.57
N PHE A 339 -6.52 21.27 17.57
CA PHE A 339 -7.65 21.40 16.65
C PHE A 339 -9.00 21.21 17.34
N ASN A 340 -9.12 20.27 18.28
CA ASN A 340 -10.34 20.03 19.05
C ASN A 340 -10.75 21.24 19.91
N GLN A 341 -9.77 22.02 20.39
CA GLN A 341 -10.04 23.25 21.16
C GLN A 341 -10.40 24.45 20.27
N LYS A 342 -9.77 24.58 19.09
CA LYS A 342 -9.97 25.69 18.16
C LYS A 342 -11.19 25.55 17.29
N SER A 343 -11.60 24.31 16.99
CA SER A 343 -12.77 24.02 16.15
C SER A 343 -13.71 23.09 16.90
N PRO A 344 -14.49 23.59 17.87
CA PRO A 344 -15.40 22.77 18.68
C PRO A 344 -16.58 22.18 17.91
N GLY A 345 -16.75 22.51 16.62
CA GLY A 345 -17.75 21.94 15.72
C GLY A 345 -17.27 20.63 15.06
N GLU A 346 -18.24 19.84 14.57
CA GLU A 346 -17.90 18.70 13.72
C GLU A 346 -17.32 19.18 12.39
N PRO A 347 -16.28 18.51 11.84
CA PRO A 347 -15.74 18.81 10.52
C PRO A 347 -16.84 18.77 9.46
N GLN A 348 -16.88 19.74 8.57
CA GLN A 348 -17.79 19.72 7.43
C GLN A 348 -17.24 18.77 6.37
N PHE A 349 -17.81 17.58 6.29
CA PHE A 349 -17.48 16.60 5.28
C PHE A 349 -18.24 16.87 3.97
N ASP A 350 -17.62 16.51 2.84
CA ASP A 350 -18.23 16.63 1.53
C ASP A 350 -19.32 15.56 1.38
N ARG A 351 -20.59 16.03 1.26
CA ARG A 351 -21.77 15.17 1.15
C ARG A 351 -21.76 14.34 -0.14
N GLN A 352 -21.25 14.90 -1.22
CA GLN A 352 -21.24 14.25 -2.52
C GLN A 352 -20.29 13.04 -2.49
N ILE A 353 -19.13 13.17 -1.82
CA ILE A 353 -18.22 12.05 -1.61
C ILE A 353 -18.88 10.97 -0.74
N MET A 354 -19.59 11.36 0.32
CA MET A 354 -20.29 10.43 1.19
C MET A 354 -21.38 9.66 0.45
N GLU A 355 -22.12 10.32 -0.44
CA GLU A 355 -23.15 9.71 -1.29
C GLU A 355 -22.53 8.79 -2.35
N ASP A 356 -21.45 9.22 -3.02
CA ASP A 356 -20.74 8.41 -4.02
C ASP A 356 -20.11 7.15 -3.41
N MET A 357 -19.62 7.22 -2.17
CA MET A 357 -19.12 6.05 -1.43
C MET A 357 -20.20 5.03 -1.12
N THR A 358 -21.45 5.49 -0.93
CA THR A 358 -22.61 4.63 -0.62
C THR A 358 -23.34 4.19 -1.88
N ALA A 359 -23.43 5.03 -2.93
CA ALA A 359 -24.12 4.73 -4.19
C ALA A 359 -23.45 3.63 -5.02
N THR A 360 -22.16 3.39 -4.81
CA THR A 360 -21.41 2.34 -5.52
C THR A 360 -21.66 0.92 -5.00
N GLY A 361 -22.57 0.74 -4.07
CA GLY A 361 -23.15 -0.57 -3.74
C GLY A 361 -24.24 -1.07 -4.70
N GLY A 362 -24.60 -0.28 -5.76
CA GLY A 362 -25.84 -0.51 -6.51
C GLY A 362 -25.75 -0.60 -8.03
N ALA A 363 -24.59 -0.66 -8.70
CA ALA A 363 -24.59 -0.86 -10.14
C ALA A 363 -23.31 -1.52 -10.65
N ARG A 364 -23.34 -2.79 -10.78
CA ARG A 364 -22.49 -3.82 -11.40
C ARG A 364 -21.64 -4.63 -10.42
N GLY A 365 -22.17 -5.75 -10.08
CA GLY A 365 -21.48 -6.79 -9.32
C GLY A 365 -22.20 -7.01 -7.99
N GLY A 366 -23.19 -7.85 -8.10
CA GLY A 366 -24.14 -8.23 -7.09
C GLY A 366 -23.61 -8.43 -5.69
N VAL A 367 -24.36 -7.87 -4.80
CA VAL A 367 -24.91 -8.52 -3.62
C VAL A 367 -23.96 -8.83 -2.47
N PHE A 368 -23.97 -7.96 -1.48
CA PHE A 368 -24.19 -8.32 -0.09
C PHE A 368 -24.99 -7.20 0.58
N GLY A 369 -26.28 -7.15 0.30
CA GLY A 369 -27.27 -6.56 1.17
C GLY A 369 -28.00 -7.74 1.82
N GLU A 370 -28.27 -7.64 3.10
CA GLU A 370 -29.21 -8.51 3.78
C GLU A 370 -30.58 -8.41 3.10
N GLY A 371 -30.84 -9.35 2.22
CA GLY A 371 -32.03 -9.60 1.46
C GLY A 371 -31.70 -10.77 0.55
N LYS A 372 -32.22 -11.96 0.85
CA LYS A 372 -32.12 -13.16 0.03
C LYS A 372 -32.49 -12.84 -1.41
N GLN A 373 -31.52 -12.53 -2.27
CA GLN A 373 -31.65 -12.70 -3.70
C GLN A 373 -30.84 -13.93 -4.06
N GLU A 374 -31.53 -15.01 -4.35
CA GLU A 374 -30.96 -16.23 -4.92
C GLU A 374 -30.31 -15.88 -6.27
N ASP A 375 -29.13 -16.40 -6.55
CA ASP A 375 -28.46 -16.21 -7.85
C ASP A 375 -29.38 -16.84 -8.92
N GLU A 376 -29.70 -16.10 -9.97
CA GLU A 376 -30.58 -16.52 -11.07
C GLU A 376 -30.21 -17.90 -11.65
N LEU A 377 -28.93 -18.30 -11.52
CA LEU A 377 -28.41 -19.56 -11.98
C LEU A 377 -28.48 -20.66 -10.91
N LEU A 378 -28.98 -20.38 -9.71
CA LEU A 378 -29.04 -21.39 -8.62
C LEU A 378 -29.92 -22.61 -9.01
N GLY A 379 -31.11 -22.34 -9.55
CA GLY A 379 -31.99 -23.38 -10.01
C GLY A 379 -31.38 -24.28 -11.10
N GLU A 380 -30.69 -23.67 -12.06
CA GLU A 380 -29.99 -24.40 -13.13
C GLU A 380 -28.77 -25.17 -12.60
N ALA A 381 -28.04 -24.59 -11.62
CA ALA A 381 -26.96 -25.29 -10.94
C ALA A 381 -27.42 -26.49 -10.14
N VAL A 382 -28.53 -26.38 -9.42
CA VAL A 382 -29.14 -27.50 -8.67
C VAL A 382 -29.60 -28.62 -9.63
N ARG A 383 -30.18 -28.26 -10.78
CA ARG A 383 -30.57 -29.24 -11.81
C ARG A 383 -29.35 -30.01 -12.34
N ILE A 384 -28.27 -29.31 -12.66
CA ILE A 384 -27.04 -29.94 -13.14
C ILE A 384 -26.46 -30.93 -12.10
N VAL A 385 -26.51 -30.55 -10.82
CA VAL A 385 -26.02 -31.38 -9.71
C VAL A 385 -26.90 -32.61 -9.49
N LEU A 386 -28.23 -32.46 -9.60
CA LEU A 386 -29.17 -33.59 -9.55
C LEU A 386 -28.93 -34.57 -10.66
N ASP A 387 -28.76 -34.09 -11.89
CA ASP A 387 -28.56 -34.96 -13.06
C ASP A 387 -27.19 -35.67 -13.04
N SER A 388 -26.18 -35.07 -12.42
CA SER A 388 -24.83 -35.64 -12.33
C SER A 388 -24.60 -36.48 -11.09
N GLY A 389 -25.49 -36.43 -10.08
CA GLY A 389 -25.38 -37.17 -8.83
C GLY A 389 -24.26 -36.70 -7.90
N GLN A 390 -23.55 -35.65 -8.23
CA GLN A 390 -22.47 -35.07 -7.42
C GLN A 390 -22.30 -33.58 -7.70
N ALA A 391 -21.80 -32.81 -6.70
CA ALA A 391 -21.53 -31.40 -6.85
C ALA A 391 -20.02 -31.13 -6.78
N SER A 392 -19.49 -30.50 -7.84
CA SER A 392 -18.13 -29.98 -7.83
C SER A 392 -18.06 -28.60 -8.53
N ILE A 393 -17.23 -27.74 -7.99
CA ILE A 393 -17.03 -26.36 -8.52
C ILE A 393 -16.64 -26.42 -9.99
N SER A 394 -15.69 -27.28 -10.35
CA SER A 394 -15.19 -27.40 -11.73
C SER A 394 -16.28 -27.90 -12.71
N MET A 395 -17.22 -28.70 -12.25
CA MET A 395 -18.34 -29.14 -13.07
C MET A 395 -19.34 -28.01 -13.32
N ILE A 396 -19.71 -27.27 -12.28
CA ILE A 396 -20.61 -26.11 -12.36
C ILE A 396 -19.99 -25.06 -13.26
N GLN A 397 -18.71 -24.72 -13.07
CA GLN A 397 -17.98 -23.78 -13.90
C GLN A 397 -18.07 -24.14 -15.40
N ARG A 398 -17.82 -25.40 -15.72
CA ARG A 398 -17.80 -25.86 -17.10
C ARG A 398 -19.20 -25.95 -17.72
N LYS A 399 -20.19 -26.38 -16.95
CA LYS A 399 -21.58 -26.61 -17.45
C LYS A 399 -22.31 -25.25 -17.62
N LEU A 400 -22.19 -24.35 -16.65
CA LEU A 400 -22.82 -23.00 -16.70
C LEU A 400 -21.95 -21.95 -17.40
N ARG A 401 -20.71 -22.28 -17.77
CA ARG A 401 -19.73 -21.36 -18.37
C ARG A 401 -19.50 -20.09 -17.52
N VAL A 402 -19.48 -20.23 -16.22
CA VAL A 402 -19.24 -19.14 -15.26
C VAL A 402 -17.81 -19.17 -14.73
N GLY A 403 -17.34 -18.04 -14.18
CA GLY A 403 -16.03 -17.97 -13.51
C GLY A 403 -15.97 -18.85 -12.25
N TYR A 404 -14.76 -19.26 -11.84
CA TYR A 404 -14.54 -20.13 -10.67
C TYR A 404 -15.19 -19.57 -9.39
N ALA A 405 -15.07 -18.26 -9.14
CA ALA A 405 -15.67 -17.61 -7.95
C ALA A 405 -17.20 -17.70 -7.93
N ARG A 406 -17.88 -17.56 -9.09
CA ARG A 406 -19.35 -17.69 -9.16
C ARG A 406 -19.77 -19.15 -9.02
N ALA A 407 -19.03 -20.08 -9.62
CA ALA A 407 -19.28 -21.51 -9.48
C ALA A 407 -19.11 -21.98 -8.01
N ALA A 408 -18.08 -21.49 -7.32
CA ALA A 408 -17.87 -21.78 -5.90
C ALA A 408 -19.04 -21.25 -5.05
N ARG A 409 -19.47 -20.00 -5.28
CA ARG A 409 -20.61 -19.40 -4.59
C ARG A 409 -21.92 -20.20 -4.80
N LEU A 410 -22.20 -20.64 -6.01
CA LEU A 410 -23.37 -21.47 -6.30
C LEU A 410 -23.33 -22.77 -5.54
N VAL A 411 -22.15 -23.41 -5.41
CA VAL A 411 -21.99 -24.65 -4.62
C VAL A 411 -22.15 -24.38 -3.11
N ASP A 412 -21.66 -23.24 -2.63
CA ASP A 412 -21.81 -22.85 -1.21
C ASP A 412 -23.28 -22.50 -0.88
N MET A 413 -23.99 -21.79 -1.78
CA MET A 413 -25.43 -21.57 -1.65
C MET A 413 -26.23 -22.88 -1.63
N MET A 414 -25.86 -23.85 -2.47
CA MET A 414 -26.49 -25.17 -2.44
C MET A 414 -26.23 -25.91 -1.12
N GLU A 415 -25.07 -25.71 -0.48
CA GLU A 415 -24.77 -26.25 0.84
C GLU A 415 -25.61 -25.55 1.93
N GLU A 416 -25.69 -24.21 1.89
CA GLU A 416 -26.46 -23.41 2.83
C GLU A 416 -27.95 -23.77 2.81
N HIS A 417 -28.50 -24.03 1.62
CA HIS A 417 -29.86 -24.51 1.44
C HIS A 417 -30.06 -26.04 1.72
N GLY A 418 -28.99 -26.75 2.05
CA GLY A 418 -29.02 -28.16 2.33
C GLY A 418 -29.26 -29.06 1.09
N TYR A 419 -29.01 -28.54 -0.11
CA TYR A 419 -29.16 -29.30 -1.36
C TYR A 419 -27.98 -30.24 -1.62
N VAL A 420 -26.81 -29.90 -1.07
CA VAL A 420 -25.59 -30.71 -1.13
C VAL A 420 -24.96 -30.83 0.25
N SER A 421 -24.09 -31.83 0.44
CA SER A 421 -23.37 -32.04 1.70
C SER A 421 -22.26 -30.98 1.86
N GLY A 422 -21.84 -30.74 3.12
CA GLY A 422 -20.68 -29.92 3.46
C GLY A 422 -19.39 -30.41 2.80
N PHE A 423 -18.38 -29.52 2.80
CA PHE A 423 -17.06 -29.77 2.23
C PHE A 423 -16.35 -30.91 3.01
N ASP A 424 -15.98 -31.98 2.30
CA ASP A 424 -15.23 -33.12 2.85
C ASP A 424 -13.91 -33.31 2.05
N GLY A 425 -13.02 -32.32 2.16
CA GLY A 425 -11.71 -32.36 1.51
C GLY A 425 -11.78 -32.33 -0.03
N SER A 426 -10.96 -33.14 -0.71
CA SER A 426 -10.86 -33.13 -2.19
C SER A 426 -11.97 -33.89 -2.92
N LYS A 427 -12.96 -34.43 -2.21
CA LYS A 427 -14.04 -35.22 -2.81
C LYS A 427 -15.21 -34.35 -3.25
N PRO A 428 -15.89 -34.69 -4.38
CA PRO A 428 -17.14 -34.03 -4.76
C PRO A 428 -18.20 -34.13 -3.67
N ARG A 429 -18.96 -33.05 -3.44
CA ARG A 429 -20.04 -33.01 -2.44
C ARG A 429 -21.18 -33.92 -2.87
N LYS A 430 -21.81 -34.60 -1.91
CA LYS A 430 -22.97 -35.49 -2.16
C LYS A 430 -24.22 -34.65 -2.35
N VAL A 431 -25.08 -35.10 -3.27
CA VAL A 431 -26.40 -34.47 -3.51
C VAL A 431 -27.37 -34.96 -2.45
N LEU A 432 -28.02 -34.03 -1.76
CA LEU A 432 -28.97 -34.29 -0.69
C LEU A 432 -30.42 -34.03 -1.12
N ILE A 433 -30.65 -33.08 -2.03
CA ILE A 433 -31.95 -32.71 -2.56
C ILE A 433 -32.50 -33.85 -3.47
N LYS A 434 -33.78 -34.13 -3.36
CA LYS A 434 -34.49 -35.11 -4.22
C LYS A 434 -35.19 -34.41 -5.38
N ARG A 435 -35.39 -35.11 -6.51
CA ARG A 435 -36.02 -34.57 -7.72
C ARG A 435 -37.40 -33.98 -7.47
N ALA A 436 -38.22 -34.61 -6.64
CA ALA A 436 -39.53 -34.12 -6.25
C ALA A 436 -39.45 -32.78 -5.45
N GLN A 437 -38.40 -32.59 -4.65
CA GLN A 437 -38.15 -31.34 -3.92
C GLN A 437 -37.70 -30.21 -4.85
N PHE A 438 -36.88 -30.55 -5.85
CA PHE A 438 -36.45 -29.62 -6.88
C PHE A 438 -37.62 -29.10 -7.71
N GLU A 439 -38.52 -29.99 -8.16
CA GLU A 439 -39.72 -29.62 -8.91
C GLU A 439 -40.68 -28.77 -8.10
N ALA A 440 -40.76 -28.97 -6.78
CA ALA A 440 -41.56 -28.13 -5.88
C ALA A 440 -40.97 -26.74 -5.64
N LEU A 441 -39.64 -26.58 -5.71
CA LEU A 441 -38.94 -25.30 -5.40
C LEU A 441 -38.64 -24.46 -6.66
N PHE A 442 -38.37 -25.12 -7.77
CA PHE A 442 -37.89 -24.47 -9.02
C PHE A 442 -38.74 -24.84 -10.24
N GLY A 443 -39.81 -25.66 -10.09
CA GLY A 443 -40.74 -26.00 -11.16
C GLY A 443 -41.70 -24.85 -11.40
N ASP A 444 -41.55 -24.17 -12.52
CA ASP A 444 -42.54 -23.20 -13.00
C ASP A 444 -43.85 -23.91 -13.31
N GLY A 445 -44.93 -23.46 -12.71
CA GLY A 445 -46.29 -23.90 -13.01
C GLY A 445 -46.78 -23.44 -14.39
N GLN A 446 -46.21 -23.99 -15.45
CA GLN A 446 -46.84 -23.94 -16.79
C GLN A 446 -46.73 -25.34 -17.43
N GLY A 447 -47.91 -26.03 -17.41
CA GLY A 447 -48.13 -27.22 -18.19
C GLY A 447 -48.00 -26.91 -19.68
N ILE A 448 -47.20 -27.67 -20.37
CA ILE A 448 -47.31 -27.86 -21.81
C ILE A 448 -47.52 -29.35 -22.06
N ASP A 449 -48.60 -29.57 -22.74
CA ASP A 449 -49.33 -30.73 -23.17
C ASP A 449 -48.46 -31.84 -23.76
N ALA A 450 -48.89 -33.05 -23.51
CA ALA A 450 -48.38 -34.30 -24.01
C ALA A 450 -48.70 -34.42 -25.53
N GLY A 451 -47.71 -34.82 -26.29
CA GLY A 451 -47.93 -35.20 -27.68
C GLY A 451 -46.86 -36.17 -28.22
N SER A 452 -47.24 -37.45 -28.21
CA SER A 452 -46.82 -38.56 -29.10
C SER A 452 -45.36 -39.06 -29.04
N ASP A 453 -45.20 -40.20 -28.45
CA ASP A 453 -45.04 -41.48 -29.16
C ASP A 453 -43.86 -41.61 -30.12
N TYR A 454 -42.86 -42.39 -29.71
CA TYR A 454 -42.26 -43.45 -30.52
C TYR A 454 -41.41 -44.37 -29.62
N GLY A 455 -41.82 -45.63 -29.58
CA GLY A 455 -41.15 -46.72 -28.92
C GLY A 455 -39.94 -47.28 -29.69
N PRO A 456 -39.31 -48.32 -29.17
CA PRO A 456 -37.89 -48.60 -29.34
C PRO A 456 -37.59 -49.49 -30.56
N SER A 457 -36.47 -49.26 -31.22
CA SER A 457 -35.85 -50.29 -32.03
C SER A 457 -34.34 -50.31 -31.80
N GLY A 458 -33.87 -51.49 -31.49
CA GLY A 458 -32.50 -51.84 -31.22
C GLY A 458 -31.63 -51.86 -32.49
N GLY A 459 -30.37 -51.97 -32.29
CA GLY A 459 -29.40 -52.21 -33.35
C GLY A 459 -27.96 -51.93 -32.90
N SER A 460 -27.38 -52.98 -32.32
CA SER A 460 -26.00 -53.46 -32.48
C SER A 460 -24.87 -52.48 -32.83
N ALA A 461 -23.84 -52.58 -32.02
CA ALA A 461 -22.44 -52.19 -32.35
C ALA A 461 -21.92 -52.95 -33.58
N PRO A 462 -20.88 -52.39 -34.28
CA PRO A 462 -19.61 -53.11 -34.14
C PRO A 462 -18.36 -52.20 -34.01
N ALA A 463 -17.46 -52.73 -33.18
CA ALA A 463 -16.02 -52.95 -33.32
C ALA A 463 -15.13 -51.94 -34.03
N ALA A 464 -14.07 -51.64 -33.34
CA ALA A 464 -12.82 -50.97 -33.78
C ALA A 464 -12.11 -51.74 -34.91
N PRO A 465 -11.16 -51.07 -35.59
CA PRO A 465 -9.85 -51.68 -35.56
C PRO A 465 -8.68 -50.74 -35.20
N ALA A 466 -7.72 -51.42 -34.66
CA ALA A 466 -6.40 -50.96 -34.25
C ALA A 466 -5.41 -50.83 -35.41
N GLY A 467 -4.38 -50.11 -35.13
CA GLY A 467 -3.06 -50.16 -35.79
C GLY A 467 -2.67 -48.84 -36.46
N LYS A 468 -1.51 -48.27 -36.35
CA LYS A 468 -0.18 -48.81 -36.09
C LYS A 468 0.77 -47.66 -35.71
N GLN A 469 1.73 -48.01 -34.89
CA GLN A 469 3.04 -47.44 -34.63
C GLN A 469 3.84 -46.93 -35.85
N ALA A 470 4.63 -45.84 -35.60
CA ALA A 470 6.05 -45.64 -35.95
C ALA A 470 6.48 -44.32 -35.27
N ALA A 471 7.34 -44.22 -34.35
CA ALA A 471 8.74 -44.47 -34.08
C ALA A 471 9.69 -43.85 -35.11
N ALA A 472 10.46 -42.82 -34.64
CA ALA A 472 11.85 -42.46 -34.91
C ALA A 472 12.05 -41.05 -34.37
N SER A 473 12.76 -40.80 -33.33
CA SER A 473 14.21 -40.89 -32.96
C SER A 473 15.05 -39.77 -33.54
N VAL A 474 15.81 -39.11 -32.58
CA VAL A 474 17.22 -38.63 -32.68
C VAL A 474 17.37 -37.22 -33.23
N SER A 475 18.00 -36.31 -32.67
CA SER A 475 19.16 -35.98 -31.81
C SER A 475 19.30 -34.44 -31.79
N ALA A 476 19.55 -33.83 -30.67
CA ALA A 476 20.84 -33.33 -30.18
C ALA A 476 21.57 -32.38 -31.15
N GLU A 477 21.76 -31.14 -30.71
CA GLU A 477 23.04 -30.45 -30.57
C GLU A 477 22.87 -28.96 -30.25
N THR A 478 23.45 -28.52 -29.15
CA THR A 478 23.93 -27.15 -28.91
C THR A 478 25.18 -26.91 -29.74
N PRO A 479 25.68 -25.70 -30.04
CA PRO A 479 26.29 -24.83 -29.05
C PRO A 479 26.15 -23.31 -29.28
N VAL A 480 26.29 -22.58 -28.14
CA VAL A 480 27.10 -21.39 -27.81
C VAL A 480 27.62 -20.54 -28.96
N GLU A 481 27.35 -19.23 -28.90
CA GLU A 481 28.37 -18.20 -29.05
C GLU A 481 27.96 -16.86 -28.46
N GLU A 482 28.92 -16.27 -27.80
CA GLU A 482 29.06 -14.96 -27.18
C GLU A 482 28.90 -13.82 -28.19
N GLY A 483 28.56 -12.64 -27.69
CA GLY A 483 28.61 -11.40 -28.46
C GLY A 483 28.21 -10.17 -27.63
N ASP A 484 29.17 -9.68 -26.87
CA ASP A 484 29.52 -8.27 -26.56
C ASP A 484 28.43 -7.18 -26.56
N ALA A 485 28.48 -6.43 -25.44
CA ALA A 485 27.98 -5.08 -25.23
C ALA A 485 28.55 -4.06 -26.26
N PRO A 486 28.16 -2.77 -26.39
CA PRO A 486 28.18 -1.78 -25.31
C PRO A 486 27.08 -0.70 -25.38
N TRP A 487 26.77 -0.01 -24.29
CA TRP A 487 26.35 1.41 -24.31
C TRP A 487 26.89 2.12 -23.06
N ASP A 488 28.05 2.74 -23.22
CA ASP A 488 28.44 3.98 -22.59
C ASP A 488 27.82 5.15 -23.40
N ASN A 489 27.05 6.00 -22.71
CA ASN A 489 27.14 7.47 -22.74
C ASN A 489 26.17 8.03 -21.72
#